data_ff300eabd4f8172efa785b5ab835ad0d
#
_entry.id   ff300eabd4f8172efa785b5ab835ad0d
#
_cell.length_a   1.000
_cell.length_b   1.000
_cell.length_c   1.000
_cell.angle_alpha   90.00
_cell.angle_beta   90.00
_cell.angle_gamma   90.00
#
_symmetry.space_group_name_H-M   'P 1'
#
loop_
_entity.id
_entity.type
_entity.pdbx_description
1 polymer ?
#
loop_
_entity_poly.entity_id
_entity_poly.type
_entity_poly.pdbx_seq_one_letter_code
_entity_poly.pdbx_strand_id
1 'polypeptide(L)'
;MTAAPRAKANEAQASEAETENWSWRLRKWIVKKGISIMCPDSSPLSTNVAADIPLFRAGMRLAYLKALAALGISNFVAHSGLGYNFVCHVGDLAAFPFYHPGAYRAELELASAWLRMTEQPRAFDVGANEGFFVCHLAQMIGRRGKIYAFEPVPETFAKLAYSVSRLGLTAWVKPIPAAVLDSSGLVQLSWPDRNSLKAQVTPRLNRRANHRLTWANAIPLDTFCALVGSRPSLVKIDAEGSEPAVLRGAAHLLASSEPPAILFEFNPITLAECGEDVDTLAANLTGHILYYVDDFGAQMLPFGEMVENLRKITWICNLFAVPRADAAVRWWAAVSGQVRQRLAIDA
;
A
#
# COMPACT_ATOMS: atom_id res chain seq x y z
N MET A 1 -66.96 3.14 8.37
CA MET A 1 -66.36 3.90 7.29
C MET A 1 -65.23 4.68 7.91
N THR A 2 -63.95 4.45 7.68
CA THR A 2 -63.14 4.37 6.48
C THR A 2 -61.82 3.64 6.82
N ALA A 3 -61.55 2.50 6.20
CA ALA A 3 -60.33 1.69 6.41
C ALA A 3 -59.44 1.64 5.14
N ALA A 4 -59.43 2.68 4.30
CA ALA A 4 -58.79 2.62 2.98
C ALA A 4 -57.38 3.30 2.83
N PRO A 5 -56.82 4.13 3.76
CA PRO A 5 -55.50 4.71 3.52
C PRO A 5 -54.31 3.87 3.99
N ARG A 6 -54.49 2.92 4.91
CA ARG A 6 -53.35 2.14 5.45
C ARG A 6 -52.86 1.02 4.54
N ALA A 7 -53.73 0.44 3.72
CA ALA A 7 -53.34 -0.66 2.81
C ALA A 7 -52.44 -0.16 1.66
N LYS A 8 -52.74 1.00 1.05
CA LYS A 8 -51.95 1.58 -0.04
C LYS A 8 -50.55 2.06 0.41
N ALA A 9 -50.36 2.52 1.66
CA ALA A 9 -49.07 2.90 2.20
C ALA A 9 -48.16 1.69 2.44
N ASN A 10 -48.73 0.55 2.87
CA ASN A 10 -47.98 -0.70 3.06
C ASN A 10 -47.58 -1.35 1.72
N GLU A 11 -48.42 -1.29 0.69
CA GLU A 11 -48.05 -1.76 -0.66
C GLU A 11 -46.98 -0.92 -1.32
N ALA A 12 -46.99 0.40 -1.14
CA ALA A 12 -45.93 1.28 -1.63
C ALA A 12 -44.58 1.04 -0.93
N GLN A 13 -44.62 0.87 0.40
CA GLN A 13 -43.39 0.53 1.15
C GLN A 13 -42.87 -0.88 0.85
N ALA A 14 -43.72 -1.85 0.61
CA ALA A 14 -43.31 -3.18 0.17
C ALA A 14 -42.71 -3.17 -1.23
N SER A 15 -43.28 -2.37 -2.16
CA SER A 15 -42.75 -2.24 -3.52
C SER A 15 -41.40 -1.49 -3.57
N GLU A 16 -41.18 -0.48 -2.70
CA GLU A 16 -39.90 0.20 -2.56
C GLU A 16 -38.85 -0.72 -1.95
N ALA A 17 -39.16 -1.51 -0.92
CA ALA A 17 -38.25 -2.49 -0.34
C ALA A 17 -37.91 -3.64 -1.30
N GLU A 18 -38.85 -4.08 -2.15
CA GLU A 18 -38.57 -5.06 -3.20
C GLU A 18 -37.73 -4.49 -4.34
N THR A 19 -37.94 -3.24 -4.77
CA THR A 19 -37.14 -2.57 -5.79
C THR A 19 -35.72 -2.29 -5.28
N GLU A 20 -35.52 -1.90 -4.01
CA GLU A 20 -34.20 -1.79 -3.39
C GLU A 20 -33.47 -3.15 -3.35
N ASN A 21 -34.17 -4.21 -3.00
CA ASN A 21 -33.60 -5.56 -2.94
C ASN A 21 -33.16 -6.07 -4.34
N TRP A 22 -33.94 -5.78 -5.38
CA TRP A 22 -33.61 -6.13 -6.76
C TRP A 22 -32.43 -5.31 -7.29
N SER A 23 -32.39 -4.02 -7.05
CA SER A 23 -31.28 -3.16 -7.46
C SER A 23 -29.98 -3.59 -6.78
N TRP A 24 -30.02 -3.95 -5.49
CA TRP A 24 -28.87 -4.45 -4.75
C TRP A 24 -28.37 -5.81 -5.27
N ARG A 25 -29.30 -6.74 -5.57
CA ARG A 25 -28.98 -8.06 -6.14
C ARG A 25 -28.36 -7.94 -7.53
N LEU A 26 -28.90 -7.05 -8.37
CA LEU A 26 -28.38 -6.78 -9.70
C LEU A 26 -26.98 -6.16 -9.64
N ARG A 27 -26.76 -5.17 -8.78
CA ARG A 27 -25.42 -4.57 -8.56
C ARG A 27 -24.41 -5.62 -8.12
N LYS A 28 -24.76 -6.47 -7.14
CA LYS A 28 -23.92 -7.56 -6.67
C LYS A 28 -23.61 -8.58 -7.77
N TRP A 29 -24.59 -8.90 -8.61
CA TRP A 29 -24.41 -9.79 -9.75
C TRP A 29 -23.49 -9.18 -10.82
N ILE A 30 -23.68 -7.90 -11.18
CA ILE A 30 -22.82 -7.17 -12.13
C ILE A 30 -21.37 -7.16 -11.63
N VAL A 31 -21.13 -6.83 -10.36
CA VAL A 31 -19.80 -6.84 -9.76
C VAL A 31 -19.20 -8.24 -9.83
N LYS A 32 -19.93 -9.27 -9.38
CA LYS A 32 -19.45 -10.66 -9.37
C LYS A 32 -19.14 -11.18 -10.78
N LYS A 33 -20.02 -10.92 -11.75
CA LYS A 33 -19.82 -11.36 -13.15
C LYS A 33 -18.71 -10.56 -13.83
N GLY A 34 -18.67 -9.24 -13.60
CA GLY A 34 -17.62 -8.39 -14.14
C GLY A 34 -16.24 -8.81 -13.64
N ILE A 35 -16.08 -9.08 -12.34
CA ILE A 35 -14.82 -9.60 -11.76
C ILE A 35 -14.48 -10.95 -12.40
N SER A 36 -15.43 -11.87 -12.52
CA SER A 36 -15.21 -13.18 -13.14
C SER A 36 -14.78 -13.09 -14.61
N ILE A 37 -15.30 -12.12 -15.36
CA ILE A 37 -14.93 -11.91 -16.77
C ILE A 37 -13.59 -11.18 -16.91
N MET A 38 -13.34 -10.19 -16.04
CA MET A 38 -12.14 -9.34 -16.11
C MET A 38 -10.92 -9.94 -15.43
N CYS A 39 -11.14 -10.88 -14.50
CA CYS A 39 -10.10 -11.60 -13.78
C CYS A 39 -10.38 -13.12 -13.85
N PRO A 40 -10.35 -13.75 -15.04
CA PRO A 40 -10.68 -15.17 -15.19
C PRO A 40 -9.68 -16.08 -14.49
N ASP A 41 -8.46 -15.64 -14.28
CA ASP A 41 -7.38 -16.44 -13.72
C ASP A 41 -7.05 -16.01 -12.29
N SER A 42 -7.93 -16.38 -11.36
CA SER A 42 -7.58 -16.44 -9.94
C SER A 42 -6.77 -17.71 -9.60
N SER A 43 -6.24 -18.43 -10.60
CA SER A 43 -5.37 -19.55 -10.34
C SER A 43 -4.00 -19.04 -9.87
N PRO A 44 -3.41 -19.67 -8.83
CA PRO A 44 -2.10 -19.27 -8.31
C PRO A 44 -0.93 -19.46 -9.29
N LEU A 45 -1.22 -19.89 -10.50
CA LEU A 45 -0.25 -20.30 -11.52
C LEU A 45 -0.24 -19.43 -12.79
N SER A 46 -1.12 -18.44 -12.94
CA SER A 46 -1.06 -17.53 -14.09
C SER A 46 -0.13 -16.35 -13.80
N THR A 47 1.11 -16.61 -13.89
CA THR A 47 2.21 -15.83 -13.36
C THR A 47 2.88 -14.92 -14.37
N ASN A 48 2.51 -14.99 -15.63
CA ASN A 48 3.14 -14.24 -16.71
C ASN A 48 2.42 -12.93 -17.02
N VAL A 49 2.38 -11.95 -16.10
CA VAL A 49 1.53 -10.79 -16.42
C VAL A 49 2.07 -9.43 -15.99
N ALA A 50 3.25 -9.31 -15.45
CA ALA A 50 3.79 -7.97 -15.19
C ALA A 50 4.16 -7.24 -16.50
N ALA A 51 4.63 -7.97 -17.52
CA ALA A 51 5.05 -7.38 -18.77
C ALA A 51 3.96 -7.25 -19.84
N ASP A 52 2.90 -8.08 -19.81
CA ASP A 52 1.97 -8.22 -20.93
C ASP A 52 0.49 -8.28 -20.54
N ILE A 53 -0.01 -7.31 -19.76
CA ILE A 53 -1.44 -7.07 -19.91
C ILE A 53 -1.60 -6.33 -21.24
N PRO A 54 -2.17 -6.94 -22.29
CA PRO A 54 -2.43 -6.22 -23.51
C PRO A 54 -3.16 -4.93 -23.15
N LEU A 55 -2.74 -3.80 -23.70
CA LEU A 55 -3.38 -2.47 -23.50
C LEU A 55 -4.91 -2.57 -23.60
N PHE A 56 -5.40 -3.51 -24.39
CA PHE A 56 -6.81 -3.87 -24.51
C PHE A 56 -7.43 -4.35 -23.18
N ARG A 57 -6.79 -5.24 -22.43
CA ARG A 57 -7.33 -5.74 -21.13
C ARG A 57 -7.31 -4.65 -20.06
N ALA A 58 -6.26 -3.84 -19.99
CA ALA A 58 -6.21 -2.69 -19.10
C ALA A 58 -7.31 -1.68 -19.44
N GLY A 59 -7.52 -1.39 -20.72
CA GLY A 59 -8.59 -0.54 -21.21
C GLY A 59 -9.99 -1.06 -20.87
N MET A 60 -10.22 -2.37 -20.99
CA MET A 60 -11.48 -3.00 -20.59
C MET A 60 -11.74 -2.88 -19.09
N ARG A 61 -10.73 -3.09 -18.25
CA ARG A 61 -10.84 -2.94 -16.80
C ARG A 61 -11.14 -1.50 -16.39
N LEU A 62 -10.49 -0.55 -17.05
CA LEU A 62 -10.78 0.88 -16.83
C LEU A 62 -12.20 1.25 -17.27
N ALA A 63 -12.66 0.74 -18.42
CA ALA A 63 -14.04 0.94 -18.87
C ALA A 63 -15.06 0.32 -17.90
N TYR A 64 -14.74 -0.85 -17.35
CA TYR A 64 -15.54 -1.50 -16.31
C TYR A 64 -15.62 -0.65 -15.04
N LEU A 65 -14.51 -0.10 -14.55
CA LEU A 65 -14.52 0.80 -13.38
C LEU A 65 -15.37 2.05 -13.65
N LYS A 66 -15.30 2.64 -14.86
CA LYS A 66 -16.15 3.78 -15.24
C LYS A 66 -17.64 3.40 -15.25
N ALA A 67 -17.97 2.22 -15.74
CA ALA A 67 -19.35 1.72 -15.72
C ALA A 67 -19.85 1.49 -14.28
N LEU A 68 -19.01 0.93 -13.39
CA LEU A 68 -19.35 0.80 -11.98
C LEU A 68 -19.59 2.15 -11.31
N ALA A 69 -18.74 3.14 -11.59
CA ALA A 69 -18.92 4.52 -11.09
C ALA A 69 -20.25 5.11 -11.56
N ALA A 70 -20.60 4.95 -12.83
CA ALA A 70 -21.88 5.42 -13.39
C ALA A 70 -23.11 4.73 -12.74
N LEU A 71 -22.95 3.50 -12.24
CA LEU A 71 -23.97 2.78 -11.48
C LEU A 71 -23.98 3.13 -9.97
N GLY A 72 -23.18 4.10 -9.55
CA GLY A 72 -23.05 4.52 -8.15
C GLY A 72 -22.36 3.49 -7.25
N ILE A 73 -21.58 2.56 -7.82
CA ILE A 73 -20.79 1.59 -7.07
C ILE A 73 -19.44 2.25 -6.74
N SER A 74 -19.19 2.48 -5.46
CA SER A 74 -17.99 3.18 -4.98
C SER A 74 -16.82 2.26 -4.66
N ASN A 75 -17.08 0.98 -4.37
CA ASN A 75 -16.03 0.00 -4.05
C ASN A 75 -16.53 -1.44 -4.22
N PHE A 76 -15.59 -2.38 -4.34
CA PHE A 76 -15.86 -3.82 -4.33
C PHE A 76 -14.61 -4.59 -3.89
N VAL A 77 -14.79 -5.85 -3.46
CA VAL A 77 -13.67 -6.74 -3.15
C VAL A 77 -13.19 -7.41 -4.45
N ALA A 78 -11.92 -7.24 -4.75
CA ALA A 78 -11.24 -7.87 -5.88
C ALA A 78 -10.16 -8.85 -5.39
N HIS A 79 -9.69 -9.71 -6.28
CA HIS A 79 -8.54 -10.59 -6.06
C HIS A 79 -7.33 -10.02 -6.81
N SER A 80 -6.19 -10.03 -6.15
CA SER A 80 -4.91 -9.72 -6.81
C SER A 80 -4.35 -10.94 -7.52
N GLY A 81 -3.35 -10.73 -8.38
CA GLY A 81 -2.59 -11.83 -9.01
C GLY A 81 -1.83 -12.73 -8.01
N LEU A 82 -1.71 -12.30 -6.75
CA LEU A 82 -1.14 -13.08 -5.65
C LEU A 82 -2.17 -13.96 -4.91
N GLY A 83 -3.43 -13.96 -5.35
CA GLY A 83 -4.51 -14.77 -4.74
C GLY A 83 -5.09 -14.19 -3.45
N TYR A 84 -4.80 -12.94 -3.12
CA TYR A 84 -5.32 -12.27 -1.92
C TYR A 84 -6.41 -11.26 -2.26
N ASN A 85 -7.32 -11.05 -1.30
CA ASN A 85 -8.38 -10.07 -1.45
C ASN A 85 -7.89 -8.65 -1.15
N PHE A 86 -8.40 -7.69 -1.92
CA PHE A 86 -8.26 -6.27 -1.62
C PHE A 86 -9.56 -5.52 -1.94
N VAL A 87 -9.74 -4.35 -1.36
CA VAL A 87 -10.87 -3.47 -1.70
C VAL A 87 -10.42 -2.52 -2.80
N CYS A 88 -11.08 -2.60 -3.94
CA CYS A 88 -10.90 -1.66 -5.04
C CYS A 88 -11.88 -0.51 -4.85
N HIS A 89 -11.38 0.72 -4.66
CA HIS A 89 -12.18 1.93 -4.62
C HIS A 89 -12.32 2.50 -6.03
N VAL A 90 -13.59 2.61 -6.49
CA VAL A 90 -13.91 3.00 -7.85
C VAL A 90 -13.75 4.52 -8.01
N GLY A 91 -13.11 4.93 -9.10
CA GLY A 91 -12.95 6.36 -9.42
C GLY A 91 -11.67 7.01 -8.88
N ASP A 92 -10.82 6.26 -8.18
CA ASP A 92 -9.52 6.71 -7.74
C ASP A 92 -8.38 6.07 -8.54
N LEU A 93 -7.24 6.75 -8.61
CA LEU A 93 -6.01 6.19 -9.21
C LEU A 93 -5.46 5.01 -8.40
N ALA A 94 -5.78 4.91 -7.12
CA ALA A 94 -5.49 3.77 -6.27
C ALA A 94 -6.16 2.46 -6.75
N ALA A 95 -7.08 2.51 -7.71
CA ALA A 95 -7.58 1.33 -8.43
C ALA A 95 -6.54 0.68 -9.36
N PHE A 96 -5.32 1.26 -9.48
CA PHE A 96 -4.22 0.74 -10.30
C PHE A 96 -3.99 -0.77 -10.12
N PRO A 97 -3.95 -1.35 -8.90
CA PRO A 97 -3.76 -2.78 -8.73
C PRO A 97 -4.87 -3.64 -9.34
N PHE A 98 -6.05 -3.10 -9.58
CA PHE A 98 -7.14 -3.83 -10.23
C PHE A 98 -6.88 -4.05 -11.72
N TYR A 99 -6.32 -3.05 -12.42
CA TYR A 99 -5.99 -3.17 -13.85
C TYR A 99 -4.54 -3.58 -14.10
N HIS A 100 -3.69 -3.61 -13.04
CA HIS A 100 -2.35 -4.16 -13.03
C HIS A 100 -2.20 -5.24 -11.94
N PRO A 101 -2.64 -6.46 -12.19
CA PRO A 101 -2.70 -7.51 -11.16
C PRO A 101 -1.33 -7.98 -10.65
N GLY A 102 -0.25 -7.66 -11.36
CA GLY A 102 1.13 -7.89 -10.91
C GLY A 102 1.75 -6.75 -10.11
N ALA A 103 1.01 -5.64 -9.91
CA ALA A 103 1.52 -4.49 -9.16
C ALA A 103 2.00 -4.89 -7.76
N TYR A 104 3.17 -4.40 -7.38
CA TYR A 104 3.81 -4.62 -6.08
C TYR A 104 4.09 -6.10 -5.75
N ARG A 105 4.18 -6.98 -6.76
CA ARG A 105 4.37 -8.41 -6.52
C ARG A 105 5.70 -8.71 -5.87
N ALA A 106 6.80 -8.19 -6.42
CA ALA A 106 8.14 -8.43 -5.89
C ALA A 106 8.26 -7.89 -4.47
N GLU A 107 7.80 -6.68 -4.22
CA GLU A 107 7.78 -6.02 -2.90
C GLU A 107 7.01 -6.83 -1.87
N LEU A 108 5.81 -7.30 -2.23
CA LEU A 108 4.97 -8.11 -1.34
C LEU A 108 5.58 -9.48 -1.05
N GLU A 109 6.16 -10.13 -2.05
CA GLU A 109 6.82 -11.42 -1.88
C GLU A 109 8.05 -11.29 -0.97
N LEU A 110 8.90 -10.28 -1.18
CA LEU A 110 10.09 -10.00 -0.36
C LEU A 110 9.69 -9.65 1.08
N ALA A 111 8.76 -8.73 1.24
CA ALA A 111 8.27 -8.32 2.55
C ALA A 111 7.65 -9.49 3.33
N SER A 112 6.83 -10.32 2.68
CA SER A 112 6.22 -11.48 3.31
C SER A 112 7.23 -12.56 3.66
N ALA A 113 8.22 -12.80 2.80
CA ALA A 113 9.29 -13.76 3.06
C ALA A 113 10.11 -13.34 4.29
N TRP A 114 10.44 -12.05 4.42
CA TRP A 114 11.09 -11.51 5.61
C TRP A 114 10.25 -11.71 6.87
N LEU A 115 8.96 -11.35 6.83
CA LEU A 115 8.07 -11.47 7.98
C LEU A 115 7.79 -12.92 8.41
N ARG A 116 7.85 -13.87 7.49
CA ARG A 116 7.67 -15.31 7.83
C ARG A 116 8.78 -15.89 8.69
N MET A 117 9.96 -15.29 8.71
CA MET A 117 11.09 -15.72 9.53
C MET A 117 10.95 -15.34 11.00
N THR A 118 10.06 -14.41 11.31
CA THR A 118 9.81 -13.91 12.65
C THR A 118 8.63 -14.66 13.28
N GLU A 119 8.77 -15.15 14.51
CA GLU A 119 7.67 -15.84 15.20
C GLU A 119 6.45 -14.95 15.40
N GLN A 120 6.67 -13.69 15.76
CA GLN A 120 5.65 -12.67 15.96
C GLN A 120 5.93 -11.46 15.04
N PRO A 121 5.69 -11.59 13.73
CA PRO A 121 6.04 -10.55 12.79
C PRO A 121 5.24 -9.28 13.06
N ARG A 122 5.94 -8.14 13.03
CA ARG A 122 5.34 -6.81 13.16
C ARG A 122 5.78 -5.98 11.98
N ALA A 123 4.83 -5.40 11.27
CA ALA A 123 5.10 -4.53 10.16
C ALA A 123 4.50 -3.15 10.40
N PHE A 124 5.24 -2.10 10.02
CA PHE A 124 4.75 -0.75 9.93
C PHE A 124 4.69 -0.37 8.46
N ASP A 125 3.53 0.11 8.00
CA ASP A 125 3.30 0.59 6.64
C ASP A 125 3.09 2.10 6.70
N VAL A 126 4.09 2.87 6.33
CA VAL A 126 4.09 4.33 6.28
C VAL A 126 3.67 4.77 4.88
N GLY A 127 2.60 5.57 4.79
CA GLY A 127 1.93 5.86 3.52
C GLY A 127 1.09 4.66 3.06
N ALA A 128 0.27 4.11 3.97
CA ALA A 128 -0.51 2.91 3.69
C ALA A 128 -1.61 3.11 2.65
N ASN A 129 -1.92 4.35 2.32
CA ASN A 129 -2.91 4.72 1.34
C ASN A 129 -4.27 4.01 1.60
N GLU A 130 -4.95 3.50 0.60
CA GLU A 130 -6.23 2.77 0.73
C GLU A 130 -6.08 1.33 1.26
N GLY A 131 -4.84 0.91 1.61
CA GLY A 131 -4.55 -0.36 2.30
C GLY A 131 -4.29 -1.55 1.38
N PHE A 132 -3.96 -1.34 0.11
CA PHE A 132 -3.64 -2.45 -0.79
C PHE A 132 -2.49 -3.30 -0.25
N PHE A 133 -1.34 -2.68 0.05
CA PHE A 133 -0.15 -3.37 0.52
C PHE A 133 -0.38 -4.02 1.89
N VAL A 134 -0.92 -3.26 2.85
CA VAL A 134 -1.18 -3.73 4.20
C VAL A 134 -2.18 -4.89 4.25
N CYS A 135 -3.22 -4.85 3.43
CA CYS A 135 -4.21 -5.93 3.39
C CYS A 135 -3.64 -7.23 2.83
N HIS A 136 -2.72 -7.14 1.84
CA HIS A 136 -2.00 -8.31 1.32
C HIS A 136 -1.07 -8.89 2.38
N LEU A 137 -0.21 -8.07 2.99
CA LEU A 137 0.68 -8.54 4.06
C LEU A 137 -0.10 -9.18 5.21
N ALA A 138 -1.21 -8.57 5.60
CA ALA A 138 -2.05 -9.10 6.69
C ALA A 138 -2.61 -10.49 6.39
N GLN A 139 -3.01 -10.75 5.16
CA GLN A 139 -3.48 -12.08 4.75
C GLN A 139 -2.33 -13.08 4.61
N MET A 140 -1.15 -12.63 4.14
CA MET A 140 0.03 -13.48 3.98
C MET A 140 0.63 -13.94 5.31
N ILE A 141 0.71 -13.06 6.32
CA ILE A 141 1.26 -13.38 7.66
C ILE A 141 0.22 -13.94 8.62
N GLY A 142 -1.06 -13.68 8.37
CA GLY A 142 -2.18 -14.16 9.16
C GLY A 142 -2.18 -13.60 10.60
N ARG A 143 -2.82 -14.33 11.51
CA ARG A 143 -3.03 -13.91 12.91
C ARG A 143 -1.76 -13.90 13.78
N ARG A 144 -0.64 -14.39 13.28
CA ARG A 144 0.64 -14.41 14.03
C ARG A 144 1.25 -13.03 14.20
N GLY A 145 0.91 -12.09 13.31
CA GLY A 145 1.53 -10.78 13.26
C GLY A 145 0.61 -9.64 13.66
N LYS A 146 1.20 -8.45 13.75
CA LYS A 146 0.51 -7.17 13.86
C LYS A 146 1.04 -6.20 12.83
N ILE A 147 0.16 -5.39 12.26
CA ILE A 147 0.52 -4.34 11.31
C ILE A 147 -0.06 -3.02 11.79
N TYR A 148 0.77 -1.99 11.82
CA TYR A 148 0.36 -0.60 12.02
C TYR A 148 0.48 0.11 10.68
N ALA A 149 -0.61 0.70 10.22
CA ALA A 149 -0.73 1.32 8.89
C ALA A 149 -0.98 2.81 9.04
N PHE A 150 0.00 3.64 8.69
CA PHE A 150 -0.05 5.09 8.85
C PHE A 150 -0.51 5.74 7.54
N GLU A 151 -1.58 6.52 7.63
CA GLU A 151 -2.11 7.28 6.50
C GLU A 151 -2.62 8.63 7.00
N PRO A 152 -1.96 9.75 6.63
CA PRO A 152 -2.28 11.05 7.19
C PRO A 152 -3.47 11.76 6.51
N VAL A 153 -3.81 11.41 5.25
CA VAL A 153 -4.88 12.07 4.51
C VAL A 153 -6.24 11.53 4.98
N PRO A 154 -7.15 12.35 5.54
CA PRO A 154 -8.38 11.85 6.18
C PRO A 154 -9.28 11.03 5.26
N GLU A 155 -9.43 11.45 3.99
CA GLU A 155 -10.27 10.74 3.01
C GLU A 155 -9.68 9.37 2.67
N THR A 156 -8.36 9.30 2.50
CA THR A 156 -7.61 8.07 2.19
C THR A 156 -7.58 7.15 3.41
N PHE A 157 -7.37 7.73 4.61
CA PHE A 157 -7.46 6.98 5.86
C PHE A 157 -8.82 6.32 6.07
N ALA A 158 -9.92 7.00 5.74
CA ALA A 158 -11.26 6.42 5.83
C ALA A 158 -11.41 5.19 4.94
N LYS A 159 -10.84 5.22 3.73
CA LYS A 159 -10.81 4.08 2.81
C LYS A 159 -9.93 2.94 3.32
N LEU A 160 -8.76 3.25 3.89
CA LEU A 160 -7.89 2.28 4.56
C LEU A 160 -8.64 1.56 5.69
N ALA A 161 -9.25 2.31 6.60
CA ALA A 161 -9.99 1.75 7.71
C ALA A 161 -11.17 0.88 7.24
N TYR A 162 -11.88 1.34 6.20
CA TYR A 162 -12.93 0.56 5.55
C TYR A 162 -12.40 -0.73 4.93
N SER A 163 -11.27 -0.68 4.20
CA SER A 163 -10.63 -1.86 3.57
C SER A 163 -10.26 -2.91 4.61
N VAL A 164 -9.62 -2.49 5.70
CA VAL A 164 -9.25 -3.36 6.84
C VAL A 164 -10.49 -4.01 7.48
N SER A 165 -11.53 -3.22 7.73
CA SER A 165 -12.78 -3.72 8.30
C SER A 165 -13.51 -4.68 7.34
N ARG A 166 -13.62 -4.30 6.07
CA ARG A 166 -14.34 -5.05 5.03
C ARG A 166 -13.75 -6.43 4.78
N LEU A 167 -12.43 -6.58 4.97
CA LEU A 167 -11.69 -7.84 4.84
C LEU A 167 -11.57 -8.62 6.17
N GLY A 168 -12.12 -8.11 7.27
CA GLY A 168 -12.09 -8.77 8.58
C GLY A 168 -10.70 -8.77 9.23
N LEU A 169 -9.85 -7.77 8.93
CA LEU A 169 -8.45 -7.71 9.37
C LEU A 169 -8.22 -6.89 10.65
N THR A 170 -9.27 -6.32 11.25
CA THR A 170 -9.20 -5.38 12.39
C THR A 170 -8.53 -5.93 13.64
N ALA A 171 -8.48 -7.25 13.80
CA ALA A 171 -7.84 -7.89 14.96
C ALA A 171 -6.32 -7.70 14.98
N TRP A 172 -5.66 -7.64 13.80
CA TRP A 172 -4.20 -7.56 13.69
C TRP A 172 -3.68 -6.42 12.81
N VAL A 173 -4.54 -5.70 12.12
CA VAL A 173 -4.20 -4.44 11.42
C VAL A 173 -4.77 -3.26 12.18
N LYS A 174 -3.94 -2.25 12.45
CA LYS A 174 -4.28 -1.02 13.17
C LYS A 174 -4.00 0.19 12.28
N PRO A 175 -5.02 0.75 11.61
CA PRO A 175 -4.88 2.02 10.90
C PRO A 175 -4.61 3.17 11.90
N ILE A 176 -3.68 4.05 11.55
CA ILE A 176 -3.24 5.20 12.36
C ILE A 176 -3.36 6.47 11.50
N PRO A 177 -4.19 7.47 11.89
CA PRO A 177 -4.37 8.70 11.13
C PRO A 177 -3.24 9.71 11.44
N ALA A 178 -2.03 9.40 11.00
CA ALA A 178 -0.86 10.24 11.24
C ALA A 178 0.14 10.15 10.09
N ALA A 179 0.86 11.24 9.86
CA ALA A 179 2.11 11.23 9.11
C ALA A 179 3.22 10.65 9.99
N VAL A 180 4.23 10.07 9.37
CA VAL A 180 5.45 9.65 10.06
C VAL A 180 6.59 10.54 9.58
N LEU A 181 7.27 11.21 10.52
CA LEU A 181 8.38 12.13 10.25
C LEU A 181 9.41 12.04 11.37
N ASP A 182 10.39 12.95 11.37
CA ASP A 182 11.43 13.06 12.41
C ASP A 182 10.98 13.84 13.67
N SER A 183 9.84 14.51 13.63
CA SER A 183 9.34 15.31 14.73
C SER A 183 7.83 15.13 14.91
N SER A 184 7.35 15.26 16.17
CA SER A 184 5.94 15.26 16.49
C SER A 184 5.34 16.65 16.32
N GLY A 185 4.09 16.73 15.85
CA GLY A 185 3.37 18.00 15.74
C GLY A 185 2.34 18.01 14.62
N LEU A 186 1.82 19.20 14.30
CA LEU A 186 0.92 19.40 13.18
C LEU A 186 1.74 19.74 11.93
N VAL A 187 1.45 19.02 10.86
CA VAL A 187 2.05 19.25 9.54
C VAL A 187 0.97 19.52 8.51
N GLN A 188 1.32 20.34 7.52
CA GLN A 188 0.44 20.59 6.39
C GLN A 188 0.78 19.61 5.27
N LEU A 189 -0.24 18.99 4.71
CA LEU A 189 -0.15 18.11 3.54
C LEU A 189 -0.78 18.80 2.34
N SER A 190 -0.22 18.59 1.18
CA SER A 190 -0.77 19.06 -0.09
C SER A 190 -0.71 17.97 -1.16
N TRP A 191 -1.74 17.90 -1.99
CA TRP A 191 -1.80 16.99 -3.14
C TRP A 191 -2.62 17.57 -4.29
N PRO A 192 -2.40 17.15 -5.56
CA PRO A 192 -3.23 17.55 -6.69
C PRO A 192 -4.68 17.10 -6.51
N ASP A 193 -5.65 17.93 -6.91
CA ASP A 193 -7.11 17.76 -6.65
C ASP A 193 -7.69 16.37 -6.97
N ARG A 194 -7.07 15.61 -7.86
CA ARG A 194 -7.56 14.29 -8.29
C ARG A 194 -6.55 13.17 -8.05
N ASN A 195 -5.52 13.40 -7.22
CA ASN A 195 -4.46 12.43 -7.02
C ASN A 195 -3.92 12.47 -5.57
N SER A 196 -4.65 11.83 -4.65
CA SER A 196 -4.24 11.70 -3.24
C SER A 196 -3.01 10.81 -3.06
N LEU A 197 -2.65 10.01 -4.08
CA LEU A 197 -1.42 9.20 -4.07
C LEU A 197 -0.16 10.07 -3.95
N LYS A 198 -0.22 11.32 -4.40
CA LYS A 198 0.89 12.29 -4.36
C LYS A 198 0.77 13.28 -3.21
N ALA A 199 0.28 12.83 -2.05
CA ALA A 199 0.21 13.68 -0.88
C ALA A 199 1.61 13.87 -0.26
N GLN A 200 2.07 15.11 -0.22
CA GLN A 200 3.39 15.49 0.29
C GLN A 200 3.27 16.40 1.50
N VAL A 201 4.21 16.29 2.42
CA VAL A 201 4.39 17.29 3.48
C VAL A 201 4.88 18.58 2.85
N THR A 202 4.19 19.67 3.12
CA THR A 202 4.52 20.98 2.55
C THR A 202 5.19 21.85 3.62
N PRO A 203 6.50 22.14 3.50
CA PRO A 203 7.24 22.93 4.51
C PRO A 203 6.79 24.40 4.60
N ARG A 204 6.12 24.90 3.58
CA ARG A 204 5.63 26.29 3.48
C ARG A 204 4.20 26.32 2.94
N LEU A 205 3.43 27.31 3.37
CA LEU A 205 2.11 27.67 2.85
C LEU A 205 2.13 28.03 1.35
N ASN A 206 2.56 27.13 0.53
CA ASN A 206 2.60 27.33 -0.91
C ASN A 206 1.30 26.78 -1.51
N ARG A 207 0.29 27.65 -1.68
CA ARG A 207 -0.92 27.31 -2.42
C ARG A 207 -0.58 27.14 -3.89
N ARG A 208 -0.22 25.95 -4.29
CA ARG A 208 -0.18 25.60 -5.71
C ARG A 208 -1.63 25.59 -6.23
N ALA A 209 -1.90 26.23 -7.35
CA ALA A 209 -3.20 26.16 -8.00
C ALA A 209 -3.58 24.69 -8.26
N ASN A 210 -4.83 24.32 -7.97
CA ASN A 210 -5.37 22.96 -8.12
C ASN A 210 -4.77 21.92 -7.14
N HIS A 211 -4.30 22.34 -5.95
CA HIS A 211 -3.92 21.45 -4.87
C HIS A 211 -4.90 21.53 -3.71
N ARG A 212 -5.24 20.38 -3.16
CA ARG A 212 -5.93 20.26 -1.88
C ARG A 212 -4.93 20.35 -0.74
N LEU A 213 -5.38 20.89 0.39
CA LEU A 213 -4.58 21.06 1.60
C LEU A 213 -5.33 20.46 2.78
N THR A 214 -4.60 19.85 3.70
CA THR A 214 -5.12 19.44 5.01
C THR A 214 -4.03 19.51 6.06
N TRP A 215 -4.43 19.39 7.32
CA TRP A 215 -3.53 19.28 8.45
C TRP A 215 -3.59 17.87 9.00
N ALA A 216 -2.44 17.31 9.37
CA ALA A 216 -2.33 16.01 10.00
C ALA A 216 -1.38 16.06 11.18
N ASN A 217 -1.58 15.16 12.14
CA ASN A 217 -0.59 14.91 13.18
C ASN A 217 0.59 14.13 12.57
N ALA A 218 1.80 14.47 13.00
CA ALA A 218 3.01 13.74 12.71
C ALA A 218 3.59 13.09 13.96
N ILE A 219 4.21 11.93 13.81
CA ILE A 219 4.84 11.18 14.91
C ILE A 219 6.09 10.47 14.39
N PRO A 220 7.25 10.55 15.09
CA PRO A 220 8.41 9.72 14.80
C PRO A 220 8.14 8.23 15.12
N LEU A 221 8.75 7.32 14.33
CA LEU A 221 8.61 5.89 14.59
C LEU A 221 9.17 5.48 15.97
N ASP A 222 10.26 6.07 16.40
CA ASP A 222 10.83 5.81 17.74
C ASP A 222 9.84 6.16 18.85
N THR A 223 9.18 7.32 18.73
CA THR A 223 8.12 7.73 19.67
C THR A 223 6.93 6.77 19.63
N PHE A 224 6.48 6.41 18.44
CA PHE A 224 5.37 5.47 18.29
C PHE A 224 5.71 4.09 18.88
N CYS A 225 6.90 3.56 18.62
CA CYS A 225 7.38 2.30 19.20
C CYS A 225 7.34 2.32 20.73
N ALA A 226 7.77 3.44 21.34
CA ALA A 226 7.74 3.61 22.80
C ALA A 226 6.29 3.64 23.33
N LEU A 227 5.36 4.33 22.64
CA LEU A 227 3.95 4.42 23.04
C LEU A 227 3.22 3.07 22.98
N VAL A 228 3.48 2.26 21.95
CA VAL A 228 2.77 0.99 21.78
C VAL A 228 3.50 -0.22 22.36
N GLY A 229 4.72 -0.02 22.90
CA GLY A 229 5.56 -1.09 23.43
C GLY A 229 5.88 -2.17 22.38
N SER A 230 6.02 -1.76 21.10
CA SER A 230 6.15 -2.69 19.98
C SER A 230 7.16 -2.19 18.95
N ARG A 231 8.08 -3.06 18.54
CA ARG A 231 9.09 -2.76 17.50
C ARG A 231 8.73 -3.54 16.23
N PRO A 232 8.85 -2.93 15.05
CA PRO A 232 8.63 -3.63 13.80
C PRO A 232 9.83 -4.51 13.44
N SER A 233 9.58 -5.62 12.76
CA SER A 233 10.58 -6.38 12.01
C SER A 233 10.70 -5.93 10.56
N LEU A 234 9.68 -5.23 10.06
CA LEU A 234 9.64 -4.62 8.73
C LEU A 234 8.99 -3.23 8.80
N VAL A 235 9.57 -2.26 8.13
CA VAL A 235 8.95 -0.96 7.84
C VAL A 235 8.86 -0.81 6.32
N LYS A 236 7.65 -0.61 5.78
CA LYS A 236 7.45 -0.11 4.42
C LYS A 236 7.30 1.40 4.49
N ILE A 237 7.97 2.13 3.61
CA ILE A 237 7.91 3.60 3.54
C ILE A 237 7.61 4.00 2.10
N ASP A 238 6.55 4.77 1.94
CA ASP A 238 6.11 5.35 0.68
C ASP A 238 5.50 6.70 1.05
N ALA A 239 6.38 7.68 1.25
CA ALA A 239 6.06 8.95 1.90
C ALA A 239 6.29 10.15 0.96
N GLU A 240 6.31 9.87 -0.36
CA GLU A 240 6.35 10.86 -1.43
C GLU A 240 7.44 11.92 -1.26
N GLY A 241 8.67 11.47 -0.97
CA GLY A 241 9.88 12.29 -0.80
C GLY A 241 10.23 12.60 0.66
N SER A 242 9.43 12.17 1.63
CA SER A 242 9.73 12.34 3.06
C SER A 242 10.46 11.13 3.67
N GLU A 243 10.93 10.17 2.87
CA GLU A 243 11.60 8.94 3.32
C GLU A 243 12.80 9.24 4.25
N PRO A 244 13.69 10.22 3.98
CA PRO A 244 14.77 10.55 4.90
C PRO A 244 14.27 11.06 6.25
N ALA A 245 13.19 11.84 6.29
CA ALA A 245 12.61 12.31 7.53
C ALA A 245 12.01 11.15 8.35
N VAL A 246 11.34 10.19 7.68
CA VAL A 246 10.84 8.97 8.33
C VAL A 246 11.98 8.17 8.94
N LEU A 247 13.10 7.99 8.21
CA LEU A 247 14.27 7.27 8.69
C LEU A 247 14.97 7.98 9.85
N ARG A 248 15.08 9.32 9.82
CA ARG A 248 15.57 10.10 10.98
C ARG A 248 14.68 9.92 12.21
N GLY A 249 13.35 9.87 12.02
CA GLY A 249 12.39 9.59 13.09
C GLY A 249 12.42 8.15 13.64
N ALA A 250 13.23 7.27 13.02
CA ALA A 250 13.46 5.89 13.40
C ALA A 250 14.92 5.65 13.86
N ALA A 251 15.69 6.68 14.18
CA ALA A 251 17.13 6.58 14.40
C ALA A 251 17.51 5.56 15.51
N HIS A 252 16.78 5.55 16.64
CA HIS A 252 17.00 4.57 17.70
C HIS A 252 16.61 3.16 17.29
N LEU A 253 15.53 3.01 16.53
CA LEU A 253 15.08 1.74 15.99
C LEU A 253 16.12 1.16 15.02
N LEU A 254 16.68 1.98 14.12
CA LEU A 254 17.69 1.58 13.13
C LEU A 254 19.03 1.26 13.75
N ALA A 255 19.40 1.95 14.85
CA ALA A 255 20.65 1.72 15.58
C ALA A 255 20.55 0.58 16.62
N SER A 256 19.40 -0.06 16.76
CA SER A 256 19.20 -1.12 17.76
C SER A 256 19.92 -2.42 17.38
N SER A 257 20.01 -3.35 18.34
CA SER A 257 20.59 -4.69 18.13
C SER A 257 19.82 -5.53 17.09
N GLU A 258 18.51 -5.24 16.93
CA GLU A 258 17.63 -5.91 15.98
C GLU A 258 16.88 -4.86 15.14
N PRO A 259 17.57 -4.20 14.20
CA PRO A 259 16.94 -3.23 13.34
C PRO A 259 15.98 -3.92 12.34
N PRO A 260 14.87 -3.27 11.96
CA PRO A 260 13.95 -3.81 10.97
C PRO A 260 14.56 -3.82 9.57
N ALA A 261 14.06 -4.68 8.69
CA ALA A 261 14.20 -4.45 7.26
C ALA A 261 13.32 -3.27 6.82
N ILE A 262 13.79 -2.54 5.81
CA ILE A 262 13.08 -1.36 5.27
C ILE A 262 12.79 -1.60 3.80
N LEU A 263 11.52 -1.57 3.42
CA LEU A 263 11.10 -1.50 2.03
C LEU A 263 10.64 -0.07 1.74
N PHE A 264 11.21 0.61 0.77
CA PHE A 264 10.82 2.00 0.51
C PHE A 264 10.86 2.34 -0.98
N GLU A 265 9.97 3.27 -1.37
CA GLU A 265 10.02 3.89 -2.69
C GLU A 265 11.19 4.89 -2.73
N PHE A 266 11.98 4.81 -3.79
CA PHE A 266 12.99 5.78 -4.11
C PHE A 266 12.57 6.57 -5.34
N ASN A 267 12.28 7.85 -5.14
CA ASN A 267 11.89 8.77 -6.19
C ASN A 267 12.76 10.03 -6.09
N PRO A 268 13.78 10.17 -6.94
CA PRO A 268 14.73 11.29 -6.87
C PRO A 268 14.05 12.65 -7.10
N ILE A 269 12.92 12.68 -7.78
CA ILE A 269 12.19 13.94 -8.05
C ILE A 269 11.47 14.41 -6.79
N THR A 270 10.66 13.55 -6.15
CA THR A 270 9.94 13.92 -4.93
C THR A 270 10.88 14.17 -3.75
N LEU A 271 11.99 13.43 -3.69
CA LEU A 271 13.06 13.65 -2.72
C LEU A 271 13.61 15.09 -2.81
N ALA A 272 13.97 15.53 -4.02
CA ALA A 272 14.46 16.89 -4.27
C ALA A 272 13.36 17.96 -4.02
N GLU A 273 12.11 17.69 -4.35
CA GLU A 273 10.98 18.59 -4.06
C GLU A 273 10.78 18.82 -2.55
N CYS A 274 11.08 17.81 -1.73
CA CYS A 274 11.07 17.89 -0.27
C CYS A 274 12.34 18.54 0.31
N GLY A 275 13.34 18.88 -0.51
CA GLY A 275 14.61 19.46 -0.09
C GLY A 275 15.57 18.44 0.51
N GLU A 276 15.36 17.19 0.23
CA GLU A 276 16.17 16.05 0.63
C GLU A 276 17.03 15.57 -0.55
N ASP A 277 18.03 14.74 -0.28
CA ASP A 277 18.94 14.20 -1.28
C ASP A 277 19.34 12.74 -0.99
N VAL A 278 20.12 12.17 -1.90
CA VAL A 278 20.60 10.78 -1.76
C VAL A 278 21.53 10.63 -0.56
N ASP A 279 22.31 11.66 -0.21
CA ASP A 279 23.24 11.60 0.92
C ASP A 279 22.49 11.55 2.25
N THR A 280 21.45 12.36 2.41
CA THR A 280 20.57 12.35 3.59
C THR A 280 19.82 11.01 3.74
N LEU A 281 19.37 10.42 2.64
CA LEU A 281 18.75 9.10 2.64
C LEU A 281 19.76 8.01 3.07
N ALA A 282 20.92 7.98 2.43
CA ALA A 282 21.95 6.96 2.63
C ALA A 282 22.54 6.99 4.04
N ALA A 283 22.70 8.18 4.63
CA ALA A 283 23.24 8.35 5.98
C ALA A 283 22.44 7.59 7.04
N ASN A 284 21.14 7.44 6.84
CA ASN A 284 20.25 6.72 7.76
C ASN A 284 20.28 5.19 7.57
N LEU A 285 20.87 4.69 6.49
CA LEU A 285 20.86 3.27 6.12
C LEU A 285 22.23 2.59 6.25
N THR A 286 23.19 3.21 6.95
CA THR A 286 24.56 2.70 7.10
C THR A 286 24.66 1.31 7.73
N GLY A 287 23.65 0.91 8.53
CA GLY A 287 23.51 -0.43 9.14
C GLY A 287 22.87 -1.48 8.23
N HIS A 288 22.51 -1.14 6.99
CA HIS A 288 21.76 -2.01 6.08
C HIS A 288 22.54 -2.29 4.79
N ILE A 289 22.14 -3.38 4.13
CA ILE A 289 22.54 -3.71 2.76
C ILE A 289 21.34 -3.41 1.87
N LEU A 290 21.52 -2.62 0.82
CA LEU A 290 20.47 -2.25 -0.10
C LEU A 290 20.35 -3.23 -1.26
N TYR A 291 19.11 -3.49 -1.63
CA TYR A 291 18.74 -4.23 -2.81
C TYR A 291 17.78 -3.40 -3.65
N TYR A 292 18.09 -3.24 -4.92
CA TYR A 292 17.17 -2.72 -5.92
C TYR A 292 16.11 -3.78 -6.21
N VAL A 293 14.85 -3.38 -6.17
CA VAL A 293 13.70 -4.26 -6.42
C VAL A 293 13.06 -3.87 -7.74
N ASP A 294 12.95 -4.83 -8.63
CA ASP A 294 12.26 -4.68 -9.90
C ASP A 294 11.28 -5.84 -10.13
N ASP A 295 10.54 -5.81 -11.21
CA ASP A 295 9.58 -6.86 -11.57
C ASP A 295 10.23 -8.25 -11.74
N PHE A 296 11.56 -8.31 -11.91
CA PHE A 296 12.34 -9.52 -12.07
C PHE A 296 13.01 -10.00 -10.78
N GLY A 297 12.81 -9.29 -9.67
CA GLY A 297 13.35 -9.65 -8.37
C GLY A 297 14.14 -8.54 -7.71
N ALA A 298 15.24 -8.89 -7.03
CA ALA A 298 16.06 -7.92 -6.34
C ALA A 298 17.54 -8.11 -6.69
N GLN A 299 18.22 -6.99 -6.90
CA GLN A 299 19.66 -6.95 -7.16
C GLN A 299 20.34 -6.19 -6.03
N MET A 300 21.43 -6.76 -5.49
CA MET A 300 22.21 -6.11 -4.45
C MET A 300 22.95 -4.89 -5.01
N LEU A 301 22.80 -3.76 -4.33
CA LEU A 301 23.64 -2.58 -4.55
C LEU A 301 24.86 -2.68 -3.64
N PRO A 302 26.09 -2.68 -4.18
CA PRO A 302 27.31 -2.72 -3.37
C PRO A 302 27.35 -1.54 -2.38
N PHE A 303 27.57 -1.84 -1.12
CA PHE A 303 27.44 -0.82 -0.06
C PHE A 303 28.48 0.31 -0.16
N GLY A 304 29.72 0.00 -0.52
CA GLY A 304 30.76 0.99 -0.68
C GLY A 304 30.49 2.02 -1.79
N GLU A 305 29.59 1.64 -2.72
CA GLU A 305 29.19 2.46 -3.86
C GLU A 305 27.70 2.87 -3.78
N MET A 306 27.06 2.66 -2.63
CA MET A 306 25.62 2.84 -2.48
C MET A 306 25.15 4.22 -2.94
N VAL A 307 25.79 5.28 -2.48
CA VAL A 307 25.43 6.67 -2.84
C VAL A 307 25.61 6.89 -4.34
N GLU A 308 26.72 6.44 -4.92
CA GLU A 308 26.97 6.55 -6.36
C GLU A 308 25.96 5.76 -7.19
N ASN A 309 25.57 4.59 -6.72
CA ASN A 309 24.54 3.79 -7.40
C ASN A 309 23.16 4.46 -7.32
N LEU A 310 22.78 4.99 -6.16
CA LEU A 310 21.51 5.73 -6.01
C LEU A 310 21.48 6.99 -6.88
N ARG A 311 22.59 7.72 -7.00
CA ARG A 311 22.69 8.90 -7.88
C ARG A 311 22.51 8.57 -9.36
N LYS A 312 22.77 7.34 -9.78
CA LYS A 312 22.57 6.88 -11.17
C LYS A 312 21.09 6.58 -11.45
N ILE A 313 20.26 6.36 -10.42
CA ILE A 313 18.84 6.07 -10.55
C ILE A 313 18.09 7.39 -10.76
N THR A 314 17.53 7.58 -11.94
CA THR A 314 16.78 8.78 -12.32
C THR A 314 15.28 8.51 -12.49
N TRP A 315 14.84 7.31 -12.14
CA TRP A 315 13.45 6.84 -12.21
C TRP A 315 12.94 6.39 -10.85
N ILE A 316 11.64 6.22 -10.74
CA ILE A 316 11.00 5.70 -9.52
C ILE A 316 11.26 4.21 -9.42
N CYS A 317 11.74 3.74 -8.27
CA CYS A 317 11.95 2.33 -8.00
C CYS A 317 11.74 2.00 -6.52
N ASN A 318 11.66 0.71 -6.21
CA ASN A 318 11.63 0.25 -4.83
C ASN A 318 12.99 -0.28 -4.40
N LEU A 319 13.35 0.01 -3.16
CA LEU A 319 14.57 -0.45 -2.52
C LEU A 319 14.23 -1.26 -1.27
N PHE A 320 14.94 -2.36 -1.07
CA PHE A 320 14.82 -3.19 0.12
C PHE A 320 16.13 -3.17 0.90
N ALA A 321 16.13 -2.53 2.04
CA ALA A 321 17.26 -2.42 2.94
C ALA A 321 17.17 -3.50 4.02
N VAL A 322 18.15 -4.39 4.07
CA VAL A 322 18.22 -5.52 4.98
C VAL A 322 19.28 -5.28 6.04
N PRO A 323 19.00 -5.51 7.33
CA PRO A 323 20.01 -5.36 8.38
C PRO A 323 21.27 -6.20 8.11
N ARG A 324 22.46 -5.67 8.44
CA ARG A 324 23.78 -6.32 8.24
C ARG A 324 24.10 -7.43 9.24
N ALA A 325 23.11 -8.10 9.79
CA ALA A 325 23.36 -9.27 10.60
C ALA A 325 23.65 -10.48 9.71
N ASP A 326 24.65 -11.31 10.07
CA ASP A 326 25.03 -12.50 9.29
C ASP A 326 23.86 -13.42 8.96
N ALA A 327 22.91 -13.57 9.89
CA ALA A 327 21.72 -14.38 9.68
C ALA A 327 20.81 -13.79 8.58
N ALA A 328 20.66 -12.45 8.55
CA ALA A 328 19.87 -11.76 7.54
C ALA A 328 20.51 -11.86 6.15
N VAL A 329 21.82 -11.75 6.07
CA VAL A 329 22.57 -11.91 4.81
C VAL A 329 22.43 -13.34 4.26
N ARG A 330 22.60 -14.36 5.10
CA ARG A 330 22.42 -15.76 4.71
C ARG A 330 21.00 -16.05 4.26
N TRP A 331 20.02 -15.55 5.01
CA TRP A 331 18.62 -15.70 4.65
C TRP A 331 18.30 -15.03 3.30
N TRP A 332 18.75 -13.78 3.13
CA TRP A 332 18.52 -13.06 1.89
C TRP A 332 19.09 -13.81 0.67
N ALA A 333 20.29 -14.38 0.79
CA ALA A 333 20.87 -15.18 -0.27
C ALA A 333 20.00 -16.40 -0.64
N ALA A 334 19.38 -17.05 0.34
CA ALA A 334 18.47 -18.17 0.10
C ALA A 334 17.14 -17.75 -0.52
N VAL A 335 16.53 -16.66 -0.01
CA VAL A 335 15.23 -16.17 -0.50
C VAL A 335 15.35 -15.52 -1.87
N SER A 336 16.39 -14.73 -2.11
CA SER A 336 16.60 -14.09 -3.42
C SER A 336 16.75 -15.11 -4.55
N GLY A 337 17.35 -16.28 -4.27
CA GLY A 337 17.40 -17.40 -5.21
C GLY A 337 16.01 -17.96 -5.54
N GLN A 338 15.12 -18.10 -4.55
CA GLN A 338 13.75 -18.57 -4.76
C GLN A 338 12.87 -17.54 -5.48
N VAL A 339 13.01 -16.26 -5.14
CA VAL A 339 12.29 -15.16 -5.82
C VAL A 339 12.73 -15.09 -7.28
N ARG A 340 14.03 -15.14 -7.57
CA ARG A 340 14.54 -15.19 -8.95
C ARG A 340 14.07 -16.42 -9.72
N GLN A 341 14.01 -17.59 -9.11
CA GLN A 341 13.50 -18.80 -9.76
C GLN A 341 12.03 -18.68 -10.11
N ARG A 342 11.20 -18.10 -9.22
CA ARG A 342 9.77 -17.88 -9.50
C ARG A 342 9.55 -16.86 -10.60
N LEU A 343 10.27 -15.74 -10.58
CA LEU A 343 10.17 -14.69 -11.60
C LEU A 343 10.77 -15.12 -12.95
N ALA A 344 11.78 -15.98 -12.97
CA ALA A 344 12.37 -16.52 -14.20
C ALA A 344 11.57 -17.66 -14.85
N ILE A 345 10.74 -18.37 -14.09
CA ILE A 345 9.83 -19.39 -14.63
C ILE A 345 8.65 -18.74 -15.34
N ASP A 346 8.39 -17.46 -15.01
CA ASP A 346 7.24 -16.69 -15.45
C ASP A 346 7.57 -15.70 -16.60
N ALA A 347 8.84 -15.60 -17.01
CA ALA A 347 9.33 -14.82 -18.16
C ALA A 347 9.56 -15.70 -19.39
#